data_59112625111b586bc262bf4e08c91572
#
_entry.id   59112625111b586bc262bf4e08c91572
#
_cell.length_a   1.000
_cell.length_b   1.000
_cell.length_c   1.000
_cell.angle_alpha   90.00
_cell.angle_beta   90.00
_cell.angle_gamma   90.00
#
_symmetry.space_group_name_H-M   'P 1'
#
loop_
_entity.id
_entity.type
_entity.pdbx_description
1 polymer ?
#
loop_
_entity_poly.entity_id
_entity_poly.type
_entity_poly.pdbx_seq_one_letter_code
_entity_poly.pdbx_strand_id
1 'polypeptide(L)'
;GVEGFRAIVVECLACAEYAVEQLNAIGVAAWRNPYAITVVLPKPSAVVLDKWQLAVEEDIAHIMVMPHVDRARIDRIVADIAANPV
;
A
#
# COMPACT_ATOMS: atom_id res chain seq x y z
N GLY A 1 25.09 4.82 -5.84
CA GLY A 1 25.33 4.43 -7.21
C GLY A 1 24.19 3.66 -7.82
N VAL A 2 24.38 3.17 -9.04
CA VAL A 2 23.34 2.46 -9.79
C VAL A 2 22.86 1.20 -9.03
N GLU A 3 23.78 0.45 -8.44
CA GLU A 3 23.45 -0.75 -7.68
C GLU A 3 22.60 -0.42 -6.44
N GLY A 4 22.93 0.67 -5.74
CA GLY A 4 22.15 1.10 -4.60
C GLY A 4 20.74 1.53 -5.00
N PHE A 5 20.60 2.25 -6.11
CA PHE A 5 19.29 2.65 -6.62
C PHE A 5 18.45 1.42 -7.01
N ARG A 6 19.07 0.46 -7.69
CA ARG A 6 18.39 -0.78 -8.11
C ARG A 6 17.88 -1.56 -6.89
N ALA A 7 18.69 -1.66 -5.84
CA ALA A 7 18.30 -2.36 -4.63
C ALA A 7 17.11 -1.69 -3.96
N ILE A 8 17.06 -0.36 -3.94
CA ILE A 8 15.94 0.41 -3.39
C ILE A 8 14.66 0.13 -4.18
N VAL A 9 14.75 0.17 -5.52
CA VAL A 9 13.60 -0.09 -6.38
C VAL A 9 13.08 -1.51 -6.18
N VAL A 10 13.97 -2.49 -6.15
CA VAL A 10 13.59 -3.90 -5.93
C VAL A 10 12.88 -4.05 -4.60
N GLU A 11 13.37 -3.42 -3.54
CA GLU A 11 12.72 -3.50 -2.22
C GLU A 11 11.35 -2.81 -2.22
N CYS A 12 11.21 -1.67 -2.89
CA CYS A 12 9.91 -1.01 -3.01
C CYS A 12 8.91 -1.89 -3.75
N LEU A 13 9.33 -2.56 -4.81
CA LEU A 13 8.46 -3.49 -5.54
C LEU A 13 8.06 -4.68 -4.67
N ALA A 14 8.99 -5.22 -3.90
CA ALA A 14 8.71 -6.33 -2.97
C ALA A 14 7.73 -5.91 -1.89
N CYS A 15 7.87 -4.71 -1.33
CA CYS A 15 6.94 -4.18 -0.34
C CYS A 15 5.56 -3.91 -0.94
N ALA A 16 5.49 -3.44 -2.19
CA ALA A 16 4.22 -3.24 -2.87
C ALA A 16 3.49 -4.57 -3.07
N GLU A 17 4.21 -5.62 -3.48
CA GLU A 17 3.65 -6.97 -3.59
C GLU A 17 3.13 -7.46 -2.24
N TYR A 18 3.93 -7.29 -1.21
CA TYR A 18 3.54 -7.66 0.16
C TYR A 18 2.24 -6.94 0.57
N ALA A 19 2.13 -5.63 0.29
CA ALA A 19 0.94 -4.86 0.62
C ALA A 19 -0.30 -5.42 -0.07
N VAL A 20 -0.21 -5.75 -1.37
CA VAL A 20 -1.32 -6.36 -2.10
C VAL A 20 -1.73 -7.68 -1.45
N GLU A 21 -0.75 -8.54 -1.13
CA GLU A 21 -1.03 -9.83 -0.51
C GLU A 21 -1.73 -9.68 0.84
N GLN A 22 -1.24 -8.77 1.69
CA GLN A 22 -1.83 -8.55 3.01
C GLN A 22 -3.23 -7.96 2.93
N LEU A 23 -3.47 -7.02 2.03
CA LEU A 23 -4.79 -6.43 1.83
C LEU A 23 -5.77 -7.48 1.30
N ASN A 24 -5.35 -8.30 0.35
CA ASN A 24 -6.21 -9.37 -0.17
C ASN A 24 -6.54 -10.38 0.93
N ALA A 25 -5.61 -10.64 1.84
CA ALA A 25 -5.83 -11.58 2.95
C ALA A 25 -6.92 -11.12 3.91
N ILE A 26 -7.19 -9.82 4.02
CA ILE A 26 -8.28 -9.29 4.85
C ILE A 26 -9.54 -9.00 4.03
N GLY A 27 -9.59 -9.46 2.78
CA GLY A 27 -10.77 -9.30 1.92
C GLY A 27 -10.84 -7.99 1.15
N VAL A 28 -9.77 -7.23 1.12
CA VAL A 28 -9.69 -5.99 0.33
C VAL A 28 -9.18 -6.33 -1.06
N ALA A 29 -9.91 -5.91 -2.09
CA ALA A 29 -9.54 -6.18 -3.48
C ALA A 29 -8.48 -5.18 -3.96
N ALA A 30 -7.28 -5.33 -3.42
CA ALA A 30 -6.15 -4.49 -3.79
C ALA A 30 -5.42 -5.06 -5.00
N TRP A 31 -4.80 -4.19 -5.77
CA TRP A 31 -4.03 -4.60 -6.95
C TRP A 31 -2.97 -3.56 -7.28
N ARG A 32 -2.05 -3.93 -8.15
CA ARG A 32 -1.05 -3.01 -8.71
C ARG A 32 -0.70 -3.45 -10.12
N ASN A 33 -0.24 -2.53 -10.94
CA ASN A 33 0.31 -2.87 -12.24
C ASN A 33 1.67 -3.56 -12.06
N PRO A 34 2.08 -4.46 -12.97
CA PRO A 34 3.41 -5.06 -12.90
C PRO A 34 4.48 -3.96 -12.83
N TYR A 35 5.45 -4.17 -11.93
CA TYR A 35 6.56 -3.23 -11.71
C TYR A 35 6.14 -1.84 -11.16
N ALA A 36 4.92 -1.71 -10.67
CA ALA A 36 4.47 -0.47 -10.05
C ALA A 36 4.64 -0.52 -8.52
N ILE A 37 5.02 0.61 -7.95
CA ILE A 37 5.11 0.76 -6.49
C ILE A 37 3.83 1.35 -5.90
N THR A 38 2.87 1.70 -6.74
CA THR A 38 1.56 2.20 -6.30
C THR A 38 0.60 1.03 -6.16
N VAL A 39 0.05 0.87 -4.97
CA VAL A 39 -0.99 -0.12 -4.69
C VAL A 39 -2.32 0.57 -4.74
N VAL A 40 -3.26 -0.01 -5.50
CA VAL A 40 -4.63 0.51 -5.64
C VAL A 40 -5.55 -0.36 -4.81
N LEU A 41 -6.47 0.27 -4.08
CA LEU A 41 -7.45 -0.45 -3.27
C LEU A 41 -8.77 0.31 -3.30
N PRO A 42 -9.89 -0.38 -3.01
CA PRO A 42 -11.15 0.32 -2.82
C PRO A 42 -10.99 1.36 -1.70
N LYS A 43 -11.63 2.50 -1.86
CA LYS A 43 -11.52 3.61 -0.92
C LYS A 43 -11.83 3.14 0.51
N PRO A 44 -10.86 3.21 1.43
CA PRO A 44 -11.10 2.83 2.83
C PRO A 44 -11.90 3.89 3.58
N SER A 45 -12.16 3.66 4.86
CA SER A 45 -12.92 4.59 5.69
C SER A 45 -12.21 5.93 5.84
N ALA A 46 -12.97 6.98 6.18
CA ALA A 46 -12.44 8.31 6.37
C ALA A 46 -11.36 8.35 7.45
N VAL A 47 -11.48 7.53 8.49
CA VAL A 47 -10.48 7.44 9.56
C VAL A 47 -9.13 7.02 9.01
N VAL A 48 -9.11 6.00 8.16
CA VAL A 48 -7.89 5.48 7.54
C VAL A 48 -7.31 6.51 6.57
N LEU A 49 -8.15 7.08 5.73
CA LEU A 49 -7.71 8.09 4.75
C LEU A 49 -7.05 9.29 5.43
N ASP A 50 -7.64 9.76 6.52
CA ASP A 50 -7.12 10.91 7.25
C ASP A 50 -5.84 10.58 7.98
N LYS A 51 -5.79 9.44 8.67
CA LYS A 51 -4.60 9.02 9.44
C LYS A 51 -3.39 8.81 8.54
N TRP A 52 -3.56 8.14 7.41
CA TRP A 52 -2.46 7.74 6.54
C TRP A 52 -2.27 8.66 5.34
N GLN A 53 -3.13 9.66 5.18
CA GLN A 53 -3.04 10.65 4.09
C GLN A 53 -2.96 9.99 2.72
N LEU A 54 -3.84 9.02 2.49
CA LEU A 54 -3.87 8.29 1.22
C LEU A 54 -4.47 9.15 0.11
N ALA A 55 -3.91 9.05 -1.08
CA ALA A 55 -4.46 9.71 -2.25
C ALA A 55 -5.76 9.01 -2.65
N VAL A 56 -6.79 9.80 -2.96
CA VAL A 56 -8.10 9.28 -3.33
C VAL A 56 -8.47 9.77 -4.71
N GLU A 57 -9.03 8.88 -5.51
CA GLU A 57 -9.59 9.19 -6.82
C GLU A 57 -10.89 8.41 -6.97
N GLU A 58 -12.03 9.11 -6.89
CA GLU A 58 -13.37 8.50 -6.92
C GLU A 58 -13.52 7.40 -5.86
N ASP A 59 -13.70 6.15 -6.29
CA ASP A 59 -13.97 5.02 -5.41
C ASP A 59 -12.71 4.30 -4.94
N ILE A 60 -11.54 4.77 -5.36
CA ILE A 60 -10.28 4.08 -5.06
C ILE A 60 -9.33 5.00 -4.30
N ALA A 61 -8.39 4.36 -3.61
CA ALA A 61 -7.29 5.02 -2.95
C ALA A 61 -5.97 4.41 -3.41
N HIS A 62 -4.89 5.12 -3.18
CA HIS A 62 -3.55 4.70 -3.57
C HIS A 62 -2.62 4.70 -2.37
N ILE A 63 -1.81 3.64 -2.24
CA ILE A 63 -0.70 3.60 -1.29
C ILE A 63 0.59 3.64 -2.12
N MET A 64 1.36 4.71 -1.94
CA MET A 64 2.65 4.86 -2.61
C MET A 64 3.72 4.20 -1.77
N VAL A 65 4.27 3.09 -2.25
CA VAL A 65 5.29 2.34 -1.50
C VAL A 65 6.67 2.92 -1.80
N MET A 66 6.96 4.04 -1.15
CA MET A 66 8.26 4.72 -1.25
C MET A 66 9.29 4.05 -0.34
N PRO A 67 10.60 4.40 -0.47
CA PRO A 67 11.65 3.74 0.32
C PRO A 67 11.46 3.76 1.83
N HIS A 68 10.74 4.75 2.37
CA HIS A 68 10.48 4.85 3.81
C HIS A 68 9.28 4.00 4.25
N VAL A 69 8.58 3.37 3.32
CA VAL A 69 7.42 2.51 3.63
C VAL A 69 7.92 1.07 3.71
N ASP A 70 8.09 0.57 4.92
CA ASP A 70 8.54 -0.79 5.17
C ASP A 70 7.35 -1.72 5.47
N ARG A 71 7.63 -3.00 5.67
CA ARG A 71 6.60 -4.00 5.96
C ARG A 71 5.88 -3.70 7.26
N ALA A 72 6.57 -3.20 8.28
CA ALA A 72 5.95 -2.85 9.55
C ALA A 72 4.91 -1.73 9.37
N ARG A 73 5.22 -0.75 8.53
CA ARG A 73 4.27 0.33 8.23
C ARG A 73 3.07 -0.20 7.45
N ILE A 74 3.31 -1.07 6.48
CA ILE A 74 2.23 -1.73 5.73
C ILE A 74 1.34 -2.53 6.67
N ASP A 75 1.91 -3.29 7.59
CA ASP A 75 1.15 -4.05 8.58
C ASP A 75 0.24 -3.15 9.41
N ARG A 76 0.71 -1.97 9.79
CA ARG A 76 -0.09 -1.02 10.55
C ARG A 76 -1.25 -0.45 9.73
N ILE A 77 -0.99 -0.13 8.45
CA ILE A 77 -2.04 0.35 7.55
C ILE A 77 -3.11 -0.73 7.37
N VAL A 78 -2.69 -1.96 7.12
CA VAL A 78 -3.59 -3.10 6.93
C VAL A 78 -4.43 -3.35 8.19
N ALA A 79 -3.80 -3.30 9.36
CA ALA A 79 -4.49 -3.47 10.64
C ALA A 79 -5.56 -2.38 10.84
N ASP A 80 -5.25 -1.13 10.51
CA ASP A 80 -6.19 -0.02 10.63
C ASP A 80 -7.37 -0.19 9.65
N ILE A 81 -7.10 -0.65 8.43
CA ILE A 81 -8.16 -0.90 7.45
C ILE A 81 -9.08 -2.01 7.96
N ALA A 82 -8.52 -3.07 8.52
CA ALA A 82 -9.30 -4.18 9.07
C ALA A 82 -10.14 -3.75 10.27
N ALA A 83 -9.61 -2.84 11.09
CA ALA A 83 -10.29 -2.35 12.30
C ALA A 83 -11.36 -1.29 12.01
N ASN A 84 -11.33 -0.68 10.83
CA ASN A 84 -12.24 0.41 10.46
C ASN A 84 -12.91 0.11 9.11
N PRO A 85 -13.81 -0.88 9.06
CA PRO A 85 -14.48 -1.22 7.81
C PRO A 85 -15.34 -0.06 7.29
N VAL A 86 -15.52 -0.07 5.99
CA VAL A 86 -16.31 0.95 5.30
C VAL A 86 -17.81 0.72 5.53
#